data_7cf7f64462e199b78a1a9622220970c1
#
_entry.id   7cf7f64462e199b78a1a9622220970c1
#
_cell.length_a   1.000
_cell.length_b   1.000
_cell.length_c   1.000
_cell.angle_alpha   90.00
_cell.angle_beta   90.00
_cell.angle_gamma   90.00
#
_symmetry.space_group_name_H-M   'P 1'
#
loop_
_entity.id
_entity.type
_entity.pdbx_description
1 polymer ?
#
loop_
_entity_poly.entity_id
_entity_poly.type
_entity_poly.pdbx_seq_one_letter_code
_entity_poly.pdbx_strand_id
1 'polypeptide(L)'
;GTLFLAATTSKLSPAVGDTTANADIIDTLGYGDTNTFEKAAAIAPTNNTDVKSLNRTNGVDTNDNSADFTLSADITPEGTGEESQPTPKPDPTPGDCPTGEAEIAQIQGTTDTSPCVGKTVTTTGVVTAAYPDGGFNGYTIQTPATGGAVNLAEHKASDGLFVYDSKNVKDLQIGDYVKVNGTISEYYGLTELNASSVTKLSDKVEAPKASTVAFPKTDTERESLESMLIAPQGDYTVSDVYNTNKYGEIGLAASNKPFLNPTVKGLKGDAETGAAYQAELDRIEAEGVYLDDGSSRNFLDTKYPDNADTPLPSLSNDQP
;
A
#
# COMPACT_ATOMS: atom_id res chain seq x y z
N GLY A 1 -30.57 20.17 -3.49
CA GLY A 1 -30.59 18.70 -3.47
C GLY A 1 -31.01 18.17 -2.10
N THR A 2 -31.39 16.88 -2.03
CA THR A 2 -31.75 16.23 -0.77
C THR A 2 -31.13 14.84 -0.70
N LEU A 3 -30.56 14.50 0.47
CA LEU A 3 -30.06 13.18 0.83
C LEU A 3 -30.87 12.66 2.01
N PHE A 4 -31.12 11.34 2.06
CA PHE A 4 -31.84 10.69 3.14
C PHE A 4 -31.00 9.55 3.73
N LEU A 5 -30.95 9.49 5.03
CA LEU A 5 -30.57 8.29 5.78
C LEU A 5 -31.88 7.60 6.19
N ALA A 6 -32.10 6.37 5.70
CA ALA A 6 -33.36 5.67 5.88
C ALA A 6 -33.29 4.53 6.89
N ALA A 7 -34.33 4.28 7.64
CA ALA A 7 -34.53 3.13 8.51
C ALA A 7 -35.03 1.88 7.74
N THR A 8 -35.25 1.98 6.42
CA THR A 8 -35.85 0.95 5.59
C THR A 8 -35.05 0.74 4.30
N THR A 9 -35.07 -0.48 3.76
CA THR A 9 -34.54 -0.80 2.43
C THR A 9 -35.60 -0.64 1.31
N SER A 10 -36.81 -0.28 1.67
CA SER A 10 -37.88 -0.03 0.72
C SER A 10 -37.74 1.35 0.08
N LYS A 11 -38.29 1.50 -1.13
CA LYS A 11 -38.27 2.79 -1.83
C LYS A 11 -38.99 3.88 -1.00
N LEU A 12 -38.25 4.93 -0.64
CA LEU A 12 -38.80 6.10 0.00
C LEU A 12 -39.61 6.94 -1.00
N SER A 13 -40.75 7.54 -0.51
CA SER A 13 -41.53 8.51 -1.22
C SER A 13 -41.92 9.65 -0.26
N PRO A 14 -40.89 10.42 0.20
CA PRO A 14 -41.16 11.49 1.17
C PRO A 14 -42.05 12.58 0.56
N ALA A 15 -42.89 13.18 1.40
CA ALA A 15 -43.63 14.35 1.01
C ALA A 15 -42.70 15.55 0.80
N VAL A 16 -43.14 16.51 -0.02
CA VAL A 16 -42.47 17.81 -0.15
C VAL A 16 -42.60 18.58 1.17
N GLY A 17 -41.55 19.23 1.61
CA GLY A 17 -41.50 20.01 2.82
C GLY A 17 -40.65 19.38 3.92
N ASP A 18 -41.05 19.60 5.15
CA ASP A 18 -40.40 19.12 6.35
C ASP A 18 -40.57 17.59 6.51
N THR A 19 -39.47 16.87 6.64
CA THR A 19 -39.43 15.41 6.76
C THR A 19 -39.28 14.88 8.18
N THR A 20 -39.16 15.72 9.18
CA THR A 20 -38.93 15.35 10.59
C THR A 20 -39.97 14.40 11.20
N ALA A 21 -41.17 14.35 10.63
CA ALA A 21 -42.23 13.45 11.07
C ALA A 21 -42.27 12.09 10.38
N ASN A 22 -41.35 11.80 9.46
CA ASN A 22 -41.36 10.55 8.71
C ASN A 22 -40.57 9.46 9.44
N ALA A 23 -41.26 8.44 9.96
CA ALA A 23 -40.63 7.35 10.73
C ALA A 23 -39.67 6.43 9.94
N ASP A 24 -39.75 6.43 8.60
CA ASP A 24 -38.86 5.66 7.73
C ASP A 24 -37.54 6.40 7.43
N ILE A 25 -37.43 7.67 7.85
CA ILE A 25 -36.26 8.51 7.64
C ILE A 25 -35.59 8.76 8.99
N ILE A 26 -34.32 8.43 9.09
CA ILE A 26 -33.49 8.64 10.28
C ILE A 26 -33.00 10.09 10.31
N ASP A 27 -32.57 10.59 9.15
CA ASP A 27 -31.98 11.92 8.98
C ASP A 27 -32.16 12.39 7.53
N THR A 28 -32.32 13.70 7.34
CA THR A 28 -32.43 14.33 6.03
C THR A 28 -31.45 15.49 5.94
N LEU A 29 -30.66 15.53 4.87
CA LEU A 29 -29.95 16.74 4.48
C LEU A 29 -30.57 17.34 3.23
N GLY A 30 -31.39 18.39 3.41
CA GLY A 30 -31.86 19.26 2.34
C GLY A 30 -30.95 20.47 2.19
N TYR A 31 -30.50 20.79 0.97
CA TYR A 31 -29.60 21.92 0.73
C TYR A 31 -29.89 22.64 -0.59
N GLY A 32 -29.60 23.94 -0.61
CA GLY A 32 -29.84 24.82 -1.76
C GLY A 32 -31.36 25.00 -2.02
N ASP A 33 -31.73 25.01 -3.30
CA ASP A 33 -33.13 25.24 -3.75
C ASP A 33 -33.98 23.95 -3.64
N THR A 34 -33.68 23.07 -2.69
CA THR A 34 -34.50 21.89 -2.46
C THR A 34 -35.86 22.24 -1.86
N ASN A 35 -36.88 21.42 -2.14
CA ASN A 35 -38.20 21.51 -1.55
C ASN A 35 -38.46 20.45 -0.46
N THR A 36 -37.44 19.71 -0.06
CA THR A 36 -37.52 18.62 0.93
C THR A 36 -36.32 18.71 1.88
N PHE A 37 -36.58 18.91 3.16
CA PHE A 37 -35.58 19.26 4.17
C PHE A 37 -36.12 18.99 5.58
N GLU A 38 -35.30 19.14 6.58
CA GLU A 38 -35.69 19.29 7.98
C GLU A 38 -35.79 20.77 8.32
N LYS A 39 -36.97 21.23 8.64
CA LYS A 39 -37.39 22.60 8.99
C LYS A 39 -36.99 23.66 7.95
N ALA A 40 -35.71 23.75 7.56
CA ALA A 40 -35.24 24.65 6.53
C ALA A 40 -33.98 24.07 5.85
N ALA A 41 -33.80 24.29 4.54
CA ALA A 41 -32.67 23.79 3.79
C ALA A 41 -31.35 24.46 4.20
N ALA A 42 -30.26 23.69 4.21
CA ALA A 42 -28.92 24.20 4.37
C ALA A 42 -28.48 25.04 3.16
N ILE A 43 -27.52 25.90 3.36
CA ILE A 43 -26.89 26.68 2.28
C ILE A 43 -26.15 25.75 1.31
N ALA A 44 -26.16 26.08 0.02
CA ALA A 44 -25.40 25.31 -1.00
C ALA A 44 -24.21 26.11 -1.53
N PRO A 45 -23.20 25.44 -2.14
CA PRO A 45 -22.21 26.11 -2.98
C PRO A 45 -22.88 26.95 -4.07
N THR A 46 -22.26 28.05 -4.44
CA THR A 46 -22.85 29.03 -5.37
C THR A 46 -23.00 28.50 -6.80
N ASN A 47 -22.17 27.52 -7.17
CA ASN A 47 -22.19 26.87 -8.47
C ASN A 47 -21.36 25.58 -8.44
N ASN A 48 -21.32 24.82 -9.55
CA ASN A 48 -20.63 23.53 -9.66
C ASN A 48 -19.07 23.63 -9.66
N THR A 49 -18.54 24.84 -9.70
CA THR A 49 -17.08 25.08 -9.60
C THR A 49 -16.67 25.63 -8.22
N ASP A 50 -17.62 25.91 -7.36
CA ASP A 50 -17.40 26.31 -5.96
C ASP A 50 -17.29 25.03 -5.11
N VAL A 51 -16.08 24.47 -5.07
CA VAL A 51 -15.80 23.18 -4.40
C VAL A 51 -15.80 23.40 -2.89
N LYS A 52 -16.88 22.97 -2.24
CA LYS A 52 -17.07 23.04 -0.78
C LYS A 52 -17.82 21.82 -0.28
N SER A 53 -17.60 21.48 0.98
CA SER A 53 -18.37 20.46 1.71
C SER A 53 -19.44 21.12 2.60
N LEU A 54 -20.52 20.37 2.84
CA LEU A 54 -21.50 20.66 3.90
C LEU A 54 -21.12 19.83 5.12
N ASN A 55 -20.75 20.49 6.21
CA ASN A 55 -20.32 19.83 7.43
C ASN A 55 -21.36 20.06 8.52
N ARG A 56 -21.79 18.98 9.20
CA ARG A 56 -22.67 19.07 10.38
C ARG A 56 -21.87 19.68 11.54
N THR A 57 -22.34 20.79 12.07
CA THR A 57 -21.65 21.54 13.11
C THR A 57 -21.64 20.74 14.42
N ASN A 58 -20.44 20.39 14.89
CA ASN A 58 -20.22 19.61 16.12
C ASN A 58 -20.95 18.24 16.16
N GLY A 59 -21.33 17.69 15.01
CA GLY A 59 -22.06 16.41 14.94
C GLY A 59 -23.48 16.47 15.55
N VAL A 60 -24.01 17.64 15.85
CA VAL A 60 -25.33 17.81 16.48
C VAL A 60 -26.41 17.85 15.42
N ASP A 61 -27.48 17.09 15.63
CA ASP A 61 -28.72 17.12 14.87
C ASP A 61 -29.80 17.82 15.68
N THR A 62 -30.28 18.94 15.16
CA THR A 62 -31.38 19.69 15.76
C THR A 62 -32.65 19.61 14.93
N ASN A 63 -32.72 18.77 13.91
CA ASN A 63 -33.78 18.70 12.91
C ASN A 63 -33.98 20.05 12.19
N ASP A 64 -32.91 20.77 11.91
CA ASP A 64 -32.91 22.04 11.18
C ASP A 64 -31.65 22.13 10.30
N ASN A 65 -31.74 21.69 9.03
CA ASN A 65 -30.57 21.62 8.17
C ASN A 65 -29.88 22.99 8.00
N SER A 66 -30.63 24.10 8.10
CA SER A 66 -30.06 25.45 8.01
C SER A 66 -29.20 25.83 9.21
N ALA A 67 -29.47 25.26 10.37
CA ALA A 67 -28.71 25.47 11.60
C ALA A 67 -27.59 24.45 11.79
N ASP A 68 -27.83 23.21 11.34
CA ASP A 68 -26.95 22.08 11.58
C ASP A 68 -25.80 22.02 10.62
N PHE A 69 -25.91 22.59 9.41
CA PHE A 69 -24.87 22.47 8.37
C PHE A 69 -24.23 23.80 7.99
N THR A 70 -22.92 23.79 7.85
CA THR A 70 -22.12 24.91 7.35
C THR A 70 -21.29 24.52 6.13
N LEU A 71 -21.02 25.47 5.23
CA LEU A 71 -20.12 25.27 4.11
C LEU A 71 -18.68 25.43 4.57
N SER A 72 -17.83 24.49 4.17
CA SER A 72 -16.38 24.55 4.38
C SER A 72 -15.62 24.37 3.06
N ALA A 73 -14.56 25.14 2.91
CA ALA A 73 -13.58 24.92 1.84
C ALA A 73 -12.67 23.71 2.16
N ASP A 74 -12.55 23.37 3.44
CA ASP A 74 -11.84 22.17 3.87
C ASP A 74 -12.78 20.96 3.69
N ILE A 75 -12.43 20.10 2.75
CA ILE A 75 -13.22 18.91 2.41
C ILE A 75 -12.63 17.74 3.17
N THR A 76 -13.21 17.44 4.33
CA THR A 76 -12.80 16.34 5.21
C THR A 76 -13.98 15.39 5.42
N PRO A 77 -14.21 14.42 4.51
CA PRO A 77 -15.25 13.42 4.72
C PRO A 77 -14.89 12.53 5.91
N GLU A 78 -15.75 12.48 6.91
CA GLU A 78 -15.59 11.65 8.10
C GLU A 78 -16.66 10.56 8.12
N GLY A 79 -16.25 9.30 8.41
CA GLY A 79 -17.14 8.19 8.71
C GLY A 79 -17.36 8.02 10.21
N THR A 80 -18.55 7.56 10.63
CA THR A 80 -18.80 7.23 12.04
C THR A 80 -17.97 6.01 12.45
N GLY A 81 -16.96 6.21 13.29
CA GLY A 81 -16.11 5.15 13.83
C GLY A 81 -14.73 5.04 13.17
N GLU A 82 -14.42 5.89 12.22
CA GLU A 82 -13.04 6.14 11.83
C GLU A 82 -12.55 7.37 12.60
N GLU A 83 -11.51 7.20 13.40
CA GLU A 83 -10.67 8.32 13.78
C GLU A 83 -10.28 9.00 12.46
N SER A 84 -10.34 10.33 12.42
CA SER A 84 -9.97 11.11 11.24
C SER A 84 -8.74 10.48 10.60
N GLN A 85 -8.88 9.96 9.35
CA GLN A 85 -7.68 9.59 8.61
C GLN A 85 -6.77 10.80 8.68
N PRO A 86 -5.55 10.66 9.15
CA PRO A 86 -4.60 11.75 9.06
C PRO A 86 -4.62 12.19 7.59
N THR A 87 -4.83 13.48 7.36
CA THR A 87 -4.66 14.07 6.03
C THR A 87 -3.40 13.44 5.46
N PRO A 88 -3.39 12.96 4.19
CA PRO A 88 -2.17 12.46 3.60
C PRO A 88 -1.09 13.46 3.92
N LYS A 89 -0.18 13.08 4.81
CA LYS A 89 0.94 13.95 5.15
C LYS A 89 1.67 14.19 3.84
N PRO A 90 1.99 15.44 3.50
CA PRO A 90 2.77 15.68 2.31
C PRO A 90 3.98 14.75 2.32
N ASP A 91 4.27 14.12 1.18
CA ASP A 91 5.49 13.34 1.02
C ASP A 91 6.66 14.11 1.62
N PRO A 92 7.56 13.44 2.35
CA PRO A 92 8.67 14.12 2.99
C PRO A 92 9.42 14.95 1.94
N THR A 93 9.75 16.19 2.30
CA THR A 93 10.57 17.03 1.43
C THR A 93 11.86 16.27 1.13
N PRO A 94 12.22 16.02 -0.15
CA PRO A 94 13.46 15.32 -0.45
C PRO A 94 14.65 16.03 0.17
N GLY A 95 15.47 15.33 0.93
CA GLY A 95 16.81 15.79 1.20
C GLY A 95 17.38 15.64 2.60
N ASP A 96 16.63 15.68 3.68
CA ASP A 96 17.23 15.60 5.00
C ASP A 96 16.65 14.47 5.86
N CYS A 97 17.50 13.54 6.27
CA CYS A 97 17.15 12.54 7.26
C CYS A 97 16.90 13.21 8.63
N PRO A 98 15.74 12.98 9.25
CA PRO A 98 15.47 13.49 10.59
C PRO A 98 16.49 12.97 11.62
N THR A 99 16.73 13.74 12.66
CA THR A 99 17.53 13.29 13.80
C THR A 99 16.62 12.66 14.86
N GLY A 100 16.87 11.41 15.22
CA GLY A 100 16.11 10.70 16.27
C GLY A 100 14.95 9.90 15.71
N GLU A 101 13.70 10.30 15.97
CA GLU A 101 12.52 9.62 15.43
C GLU A 101 12.27 10.07 13.99
N ALA A 102 12.08 9.09 13.11
CA ALA A 102 11.82 9.29 11.68
C ALA A 102 10.63 8.42 11.24
N GLU A 103 9.79 8.94 10.37
CA GLU A 103 8.78 8.13 9.69
C GLU A 103 9.42 7.26 8.62
N ILE A 104 8.82 6.11 8.30
CA ILE A 104 9.35 5.19 7.29
C ILE A 104 9.53 5.93 5.95
N ALA A 105 8.54 6.70 5.50
CA ALA A 105 8.63 7.46 4.26
C ALA A 105 9.76 8.52 4.25
N GLN A 106 10.16 9.05 5.41
CA GLN A 106 11.32 9.94 5.53
C GLN A 106 12.65 9.18 5.47
N ILE A 107 12.65 7.95 5.98
CA ILE A 107 13.81 7.06 5.88
C ILE A 107 14.02 6.62 4.44
N GLN A 108 12.96 6.20 3.76
CA GLN A 108 12.99 5.77 2.38
C GLN A 108 13.39 6.91 1.43
N GLY A 109 12.77 8.06 1.59
CA GLY A 109 12.96 9.16 0.64
C GLY A 109 12.19 8.92 -0.66
N THR A 110 12.62 9.58 -1.74
CA THR A 110 11.95 9.52 -3.05
C THR A 110 12.90 9.12 -4.18
N THR A 111 14.05 8.57 -3.83
CA THR A 111 15.11 8.13 -4.75
C THR A 111 15.56 6.73 -4.36
N ASP A 112 16.26 6.06 -5.26
CA ASP A 112 16.86 4.74 -5.08
C ASP A 112 17.89 4.61 -3.94
N THR A 113 18.15 5.70 -3.25
CA THR A 113 19.05 5.73 -2.10
C THR A 113 18.44 6.56 -1.00
N SER A 114 18.32 5.98 0.17
CA SER A 114 17.80 6.62 1.36
C SER A 114 18.62 7.86 1.77
N PRO A 115 17.99 9.00 2.09
CA PRO A 115 18.67 10.16 2.64
C PRO A 115 19.27 9.88 4.04
N CYS A 116 18.90 8.76 4.65
CA CYS A 116 19.31 8.36 5.99
C CYS A 116 20.49 7.39 6.02
N VAL A 117 21.10 7.04 4.88
CA VAL A 117 22.24 6.10 4.85
C VAL A 117 23.34 6.50 5.83
N GLY A 118 23.80 5.53 6.63
CA GLY A 118 24.82 5.70 7.67
C GLY A 118 24.37 6.43 8.93
N LYS A 119 23.09 6.84 9.01
CA LYS A 119 22.54 7.50 10.21
C LYS A 119 21.77 6.49 11.07
N THR A 120 21.77 6.75 12.37
CA THR A 120 20.98 5.99 13.33
C THR A 120 19.66 6.70 13.57
N VAL A 121 18.57 5.99 13.34
CA VAL A 121 17.20 6.50 13.50
C VAL A 121 16.36 5.57 14.37
N THR A 122 15.25 6.09 14.86
CA THR A 122 14.19 5.30 15.50
C THR A 122 12.93 5.45 14.69
N THR A 123 12.26 4.33 14.39
CA THR A 123 10.98 4.34 13.67
C THR A 123 9.99 3.37 14.28
N THR A 124 8.73 3.46 13.86
CA THR A 124 7.67 2.53 14.26
C THR A 124 6.95 2.01 13.04
N GLY A 125 6.48 0.76 13.11
CA GLY A 125 5.70 0.15 12.05
C GLY A 125 5.06 -1.16 12.48
N VAL A 126 4.12 -1.64 11.69
CA VAL A 126 3.50 -2.95 11.87
C VAL A 126 4.25 -3.97 11.04
N VAL A 127 4.60 -5.11 11.63
CA VAL A 127 5.27 -6.21 10.92
C VAL A 127 4.34 -6.78 9.86
N THR A 128 4.77 -6.75 8.59
CA THR A 128 4.02 -7.25 7.45
C THR A 128 4.56 -8.56 6.88
N ALA A 129 5.85 -8.84 7.08
CA ALA A 129 6.48 -10.12 6.79
C ALA A 129 7.63 -10.39 7.76
N ALA A 130 7.95 -11.66 8.03
CA ALA A 130 9.07 -12.03 8.88
C ALA A 130 9.79 -13.26 8.30
N TYR A 131 11.13 -13.18 8.24
CA TYR A 131 12.03 -14.17 7.64
C TYR A 131 13.04 -14.66 8.68
N PRO A 132 12.60 -15.43 9.69
CA PRO A 132 13.46 -15.91 10.77
C PRO A 132 14.47 -16.98 10.32
N ASP A 133 14.15 -17.65 9.23
CA ASP A 133 14.93 -18.72 8.62
C ASP A 133 15.21 -18.41 7.14
N GLY A 134 16.06 -19.16 6.49
CA GLY A 134 16.31 -18.99 5.07
C GLY A 134 17.42 -18.02 4.69
N GLY A 135 17.92 -17.19 5.61
CA GLY A 135 19.10 -16.36 5.36
C GLY A 135 18.86 -14.85 5.40
N PHE A 136 17.65 -14.36 5.18
CA PHE A 136 17.35 -12.92 5.24
C PHE A 136 17.49 -12.35 6.66
N ASN A 137 17.15 -13.16 7.68
CA ASN A 137 17.33 -12.80 9.09
C ASN A 137 16.73 -11.43 9.46
N GLY A 138 15.57 -11.12 8.92
CA GLY A 138 14.94 -9.83 9.07
C GLY A 138 13.42 -9.91 8.91
N TYR A 139 12.81 -8.75 8.90
CA TYR A 139 11.36 -8.59 8.74
C TYR A 139 11.04 -7.26 8.07
N THR A 140 9.88 -7.15 7.45
CA THR A 140 9.38 -5.87 6.95
C THR A 140 8.43 -5.25 7.95
N ILE A 141 8.49 -3.94 8.07
CA ILE A 141 7.51 -3.13 8.79
C ILE A 141 6.89 -2.12 7.84
N GLN A 142 5.63 -1.77 8.09
CA GLN A 142 4.93 -0.77 7.30
C GLN A 142 4.21 0.21 8.23
N THR A 143 4.11 1.46 7.81
CA THR A 143 3.39 2.52 8.51
C THR A 143 1.94 2.09 8.75
N PRO A 144 1.40 2.19 9.98
CA PRO A 144 0.00 1.88 10.26
C PRO A 144 -0.98 2.62 9.35
N ALA A 145 -2.11 2.00 9.06
CA ALA A 145 -3.21 2.55 8.25
C ALA A 145 -2.87 2.89 6.78
N THR A 146 -1.67 2.51 6.29
CA THR A 146 -1.27 2.72 4.89
C THR A 146 -1.67 1.57 3.98
N GLY A 147 -1.49 1.71 2.69
CA GLY A 147 -1.87 0.73 1.67
C GLY A 147 -3.31 0.91 1.17
N GLY A 148 -3.94 -0.17 0.70
CA GLY A 148 -5.23 -0.10 -0.01
C GLY A 148 -5.06 0.43 -1.43
N ALA A 149 -5.97 1.27 -1.92
CA ALA A 149 -5.85 1.84 -3.25
C ALA A 149 -4.74 2.90 -3.29
N VAL A 150 -3.65 2.61 -4.00
CA VAL A 150 -2.49 3.50 -4.14
C VAL A 150 -2.44 4.07 -5.54
N ASN A 151 -2.29 5.39 -5.64
CA ASN A 151 -2.03 6.11 -6.89
C ASN A 151 -0.51 6.32 -7.06
N LEU A 152 0.15 5.51 -7.88
CA LEU A 152 1.60 5.59 -8.12
C LEU A 152 2.06 6.94 -8.67
N ALA A 153 1.17 7.71 -9.31
CA ALA A 153 1.53 9.05 -9.78
C ALA A 153 1.74 10.05 -8.63
N GLU A 154 1.16 9.79 -7.47
CA GLU A 154 1.19 10.66 -6.30
C GLU A 154 2.02 10.07 -5.15
N HIS A 155 2.05 8.74 -5.01
CA HIS A 155 2.82 8.02 -4.00
C HIS A 155 4.31 7.99 -4.39
N LYS A 156 5.16 8.72 -3.69
CA LYS A 156 6.56 8.94 -4.06
C LYS A 156 7.57 8.28 -3.13
N ALA A 157 7.22 8.14 -1.86
CA ALA A 157 8.07 7.50 -0.85
C ALA A 157 7.39 6.24 -0.33
N SER A 158 8.15 5.18 -0.12
CA SER A 158 7.59 3.94 0.43
C SER A 158 7.19 4.10 1.89
N ASP A 159 6.07 3.49 2.25
CA ASP A 159 5.63 3.31 3.64
C ASP A 159 6.16 2.00 4.27
N GLY A 160 6.92 1.21 3.53
CA GLY A 160 7.54 -0.04 3.96
C GLY A 160 9.02 0.12 4.24
N LEU A 161 9.57 -0.71 5.14
CA LEU A 161 11.00 -0.74 5.44
C LEU A 161 11.42 -2.16 5.84
N PHE A 162 12.50 -2.65 5.25
CA PHE A 162 13.12 -3.88 5.70
C PHE A 162 13.99 -3.62 6.94
N VAL A 163 13.89 -4.51 7.92
CA VAL A 163 14.68 -4.46 9.15
C VAL A 163 15.51 -5.73 9.25
N TYR A 164 16.83 -5.59 9.15
CA TYR A 164 17.75 -6.67 9.44
C TYR A 164 17.94 -6.82 10.95
N ASP A 165 17.50 -7.96 11.50
CA ASP A 165 17.56 -8.25 12.93
C ASP A 165 17.63 -9.77 13.19
N SER A 166 18.79 -10.34 13.00
CA SER A 166 19.01 -11.78 13.19
C SER A 166 18.78 -12.27 14.63
N LYS A 167 18.70 -11.36 15.61
CA LYS A 167 18.56 -11.73 17.02
C LYS A 167 17.11 -11.86 17.43
N ASN A 168 16.24 -10.94 16.98
CA ASN A 168 14.89 -10.81 17.52
C ASN A 168 13.81 -11.25 16.51
N VAL A 169 14.14 -11.45 15.23
CA VAL A 169 13.16 -11.79 14.19
C VAL A 169 12.29 -13.02 14.55
N LYS A 170 12.85 -13.99 15.29
CA LYS A 170 12.13 -15.21 15.71
C LYS A 170 11.03 -14.95 16.75
N ASP A 171 11.11 -13.84 17.44
CA ASP A 171 10.15 -13.45 18.48
C ASP A 171 9.03 -12.56 17.94
N LEU A 172 9.12 -12.16 16.66
CA LEU A 172 8.17 -11.29 16.00
C LEU A 172 7.14 -12.07 15.17
N GLN A 173 5.95 -11.52 15.09
CA GLN A 173 4.85 -12.06 14.29
C GLN A 173 4.25 -10.98 13.41
N ILE A 174 3.69 -11.38 12.26
CA ILE A 174 2.91 -10.47 11.41
C ILE A 174 1.78 -9.87 12.25
N GLY A 175 1.64 -8.54 12.19
CA GLY A 175 0.69 -7.76 12.97
C GLY A 175 1.26 -7.17 14.26
N ASP A 176 2.47 -7.55 14.70
CA ASP A 176 3.11 -6.89 15.83
C ASP A 176 3.40 -5.42 15.48
N TYR A 177 3.01 -4.49 16.36
CA TYR A 177 3.42 -3.09 16.25
C TYR A 177 4.72 -2.89 17.02
N VAL A 178 5.75 -2.42 16.34
CA VAL A 178 7.10 -2.37 16.88
C VAL A 178 7.73 -0.98 16.77
N LYS A 179 8.58 -0.65 17.75
CA LYS A 179 9.52 0.46 17.68
C LYS A 179 10.92 -0.11 17.50
N VAL A 180 11.60 0.35 16.45
CA VAL A 180 12.94 -0.14 16.08
C VAL A 180 13.91 1.02 16.06
N ASN A 181 15.09 0.82 16.67
CA ASN A 181 16.23 1.72 16.55
C ASN A 181 17.37 1.00 15.83
N GLY A 182 18.02 1.68 14.90
CA GLY A 182 19.12 1.09 14.14
C GLY A 182 19.76 2.05 13.14
N THR A 183 20.74 1.55 12.41
CA THR A 183 21.47 2.32 11.39
C THR A 183 20.97 1.95 10.00
N ILE A 184 20.69 2.94 9.17
CA ILE A 184 20.24 2.74 7.79
C ILE A 184 21.43 2.41 6.90
N SER A 185 21.26 1.43 6.02
CA SER A 185 22.18 1.08 4.93
C SER A 185 21.42 0.74 3.67
N GLU A 186 22.14 0.77 2.55
CA GLU A 186 21.69 0.19 1.28
C GLU A 186 22.36 -1.16 1.08
N TYR A 187 21.57 -2.19 0.83
CA TYR A 187 22.06 -3.53 0.56
C TYR A 187 21.50 -4.03 -0.77
N TYR A 188 22.32 -4.00 -1.81
CA TYR A 188 21.94 -4.33 -3.19
C TYR A 188 20.72 -3.55 -3.72
N GLY A 189 20.61 -2.27 -3.33
CA GLY A 189 19.50 -1.41 -3.72
C GLY A 189 18.25 -1.56 -2.85
N LEU A 190 18.35 -2.25 -1.71
CA LEU A 190 17.31 -2.32 -0.70
C LEU A 190 17.67 -1.40 0.47
N THR A 191 16.83 -0.45 0.78
CA THR A 191 16.96 0.34 2.01
C THR A 191 16.65 -0.54 3.22
N GLU A 192 17.64 -0.73 4.09
CA GLU A 192 17.45 -1.54 5.29
C GLU A 192 17.86 -0.82 6.57
N LEU A 193 17.14 -1.11 7.64
CA LEU A 193 17.49 -0.70 9.00
C LEU A 193 18.20 -1.86 9.71
N ASN A 194 19.48 -1.71 9.99
CA ASN A 194 20.24 -2.66 10.81
C ASN A 194 19.92 -2.44 12.28
N ALA A 195 19.05 -3.25 12.83
CA ALA A 195 18.49 -3.04 14.15
C ALA A 195 19.52 -3.20 15.27
N SER A 196 19.57 -2.22 16.16
CA SER A 196 20.28 -2.28 17.45
C SER A 196 19.33 -2.67 18.58
N SER A 197 18.06 -2.30 18.49
CA SER A 197 17.01 -2.71 19.43
C SER A 197 15.64 -2.70 18.76
N VAL A 198 14.77 -3.59 19.23
CA VAL A 198 13.35 -3.66 18.88
C VAL A 198 12.52 -3.77 20.16
N THR A 199 11.36 -3.11 20.16
CA THR A 199 10.40 -3.17 21.26
C THR A 199 9.00 -3.34 20.70
N LYS A 200 8.26 -4.35 21.14
CA LYS A 200 6.83 -4.49 20.81
C LYS A 200 6.04 -3.45 21.60
N LEU A 201 5.19 -2.72 20.91
CA LEU A 201 4.30 -1.73 21.47
C LEU A 201 2.93 -2.36 21.77
N SER A 202 2.27 -1.87 22.82
CA SER A 202 0.94 -2.34 23.22
C SER A 202 -0.20 -1.51 22.62
N ASP A 203 0.13 -0.42 21.94
CA ASP A 203 -0.81 0.49 21.34
C ASP A 203 -1.56 -0.24 20.21
N LYS A 204 -2.88 -0.02 20.16
CA LYS A 204 -3.69 -0.52 19.08
C LYS A 204 -3.61 0.45 17.91
N VAL A 205 -3.12 -0.03 16.80
CA VAL A 205 -3.04 0.72 15.54
C VAL A 205 -3.81 -0.02 14.46
N GLU A 206 -4.26 0.69 13.44
CA GLU A 206 -4.84 0.07 12.26
C GLU A 206 -3.74 -0.64 11.47
N ALA A 207 -3.95 -1.92 11.17
CA ALA A 207 -3.00 -2.67 10.37
C ALA A 207 -2.90 -2.11 8.94
N PRO A 208 -1.70 -2.08 8.35
CA PRO A 208 -1.57 -1.73 6.94
C PRO A 208 -2.32 -2.72 6.06
N LYS A 209 -2.87 -2.22 4.96
CA LYS A 209 -3.57 -3.02 3.95
C LYS A 209 -2.62 -3.32 2.80
N ALA A 210 -2.84 -4.44 2.12
CA ALA A 210 -2.10 -4.69 0.89
C ALA A 210 -2.42 -3.60 -0.15
N SER A 211 -1.38 -2.98 -0.69
CA SER A 211 -1.52 -1.91 -1.67
C SER A 211 -2.03 -2.45 -3.00
N THR A 212 -3.24 -2.06 -3.39
CA THR A 212 -3.87 -2.47 -4.64
C THR A 212 -3.41 -1.55 -5.76
N VAL A 213 -2.50 -2.03 -6.58
CA VAL A 213 -1.84 -1.24 -7.64
C VAL A 213 -1.74 -2.07 -8.94
N ALA A 214 -1.68 -1.40 -10.09
CA ALA A 214 -1.14 -2.02 -11.28
C ALA A 214 0.36 -2.31 -11.04
N PHE A 215 0.92 -3.31 -11.75
CA PHE A 215 2.35 -3.61 -11.60
C PHE A 215 3.20 -2.37 -11.94
N PRO A 216 4.09 -1.92 -11.04
CA PRO A 216 4.93 -0.76 -11.27
C PRO A 216 5.94 -1.06 -12.40
N LYS A 217 6.02 -0.17 -13.39
CA LYS A 217 6.82 -0.39 -14.61
C LYS A 217 8.13 0.36 -14.64
N THR A 218 8.28 1.36 -13.79
CA THR A 218 9.48 2.18 -13.69
C THR A 218 10.17 1.96 -12.34
N ASP A 219 11.47 2.19 -12.29
CA ASP A 219 12.23 2.07 -11.05
C ASP A 219 11.69 3.00 -9.97
N THR A 220 11.31 4.23 -10.33
CA THR A 220 10.69 5.16 -9.38
C THR A 220 9.37 4.66 -8.80
N GLU A 221 8.53 3.99 -9.60
CA GLU A 221 7.29 3.39 -9.10
C GLU A 221 7.57 2.18 -8.21
N ARG A 222 8.59 1.37 -8.55
CA ARG A 222 9.02 0.21 -7.74
C ARG A 222 9.58 0.68 -6.41
N GLU A 223 10.43 1.69 -6.44
CA GLU A 223 11.03 2.31 -5.27
C GLU A 223 9.97 2.82 -4.30
N SER A 224 8.94 3.50 -4.83
CA SER A 224 7.84 3.99 -3.99
C SER A 224 7.02 2.90 -3.28
N LEU A 225 7.20 1.64 -3.65
CA LEU A 225 6.55 0.46 -3.04
C LEU A 225 7.54 -0.47 -2.33
N GLU A 226 8.81 -0.09 -2.22
CA GLU A 226 9.83 -0.93 -1.61
C GLU A 226 9.42 -1.40 -0.21
N SER A 227 9.55 -2.70 0.05
CA SER A 227 9.20 -3.35 1.33
C SER A 227 7.72 -3.21 1.77
N MET A 228 6.84 -2.67 0.94
CA MET A 228 5.40 -2.60 1.24
C MET A 228 4.70 -3.93 0.97
N LEU A 229 3.64 -4.18 1.72
CA LEU A 229 2.68 -5.25 1.41
C LEU A 229 1.85 -4.83 0.19
N ILE A 230 1.93 -5.59 -0.89
CA ILE A 230 1.25 -5.28 -2.15
C ILE A 230 0.29 -6.38 -2.58
N ALA A 231 -0.79 -5.99 -3.28
CA ALA A 231 -1.72 -6.86 -4.00
C ALA A 231 -1.75 -6.41 -5.47
N PRO A 232 -0.73 -6.75 -6.26
CA PRO A 232 -0.59 -6.25 -7.62
C PRO A 232 -1.70 -6.77 -8.51
N GLN A 233 -2.28 -5.89 -9.31
CA GLN A 233 -3.44 -6.17 -10.16
C GLN A 233 -2.99 -6.46 -11.59
N GLY A 234 -3.78 -7.27 -12.30
CA GLY A 234 -3.55 -7.65 -13.68
C GLY A 234 -3.19 -9.12 -13.84
N ASP A 235 -2.82 -9.49 -15.06
CA ASP A 235 -2.41 -10.83 -15.40
C ASP A 235 -0.93 -11.04 -15.13
N TYR A 236 -0.56 -12.23 -14.67
CA TYR A 236 0.81 -12.64 -14.46
C TYR A 236 1.04 -14.00 -15.13
N THR A 237 2.09 -14.09 -15.94
CA THR A 237 2.43 -15.30 -16.67
C THR A 237 3.81 -15.80 -16.24
N VAL A 238 3.93 -17.08 -15.89
CA VAL A 238 5.22 -17.71 -15.59
C VAL A 238 6.12 -17.63 -16.82
N SER A 239 7.32 -17.07 -16.64
CA SER A 239 8.29 -16.82 -17.71
C SER A 239 9.67 -17.43 -17.46
N ASP A 240 10.05 -17.63 -16.20
CA ASP A 240 11.31 -18.24 -15.84
C ASP A 240 11.13 -19.16 -14.62
N VAL A 241 11.66 -20.38 -14.73
CA VAL A 241 11.65 -21.39 -13.67
C VAL A 241 13.04 -21.94 -13.39
N TYR A 242 14.09 -21.28 -13.91
CA TYR A 242 15.47 -21.77 -13.83
C TYR A 242 15.96 -21.93 -12.39
N ASN A 243 15.61 -20.99 -11.54
CA ASN A 243 16.05 -20.97 -10.14
C ASN A 243 15.03 -21.60 -9.16
N THR A 244 13.88 -22.10 -9.63
CA THR A 244 12.79 -22.56 -8.76
C THR A 244 13.22 -23.66 -7.80
N ASN A 245 13.94 -24.67 -8.27
CA ASN A 245 14.42 -25.78 -7.45
C ASN A 245 15.73 -25.48 -6.69
N LYS A 246 16.35 -24.34 -6.97
CA LYS A 246 17.61 -23.95 -6.34
C LYS A 246 17.41 -22.90 -5.25
N TYR A 247 16.59 -21.90 -5.52
CA TYR A 247 16.36 -20.76 -4.64
C TYR A 247 14.89 -20.49 -4.33
N GLY A 248 13.96 -21.27 -4.88
CA GLY A 248 12.53 -21.05 -4.68
C GLY A 248 11.91 -19.93 -5.52
N GLU A 249 12.65 -19.39 -6.49
CA GLU A 249 12.26 -18.26 -7.32
C GLU A 249 11.45 -18.67 -8.54
N ILE A 250 10.40 -17.91 -8.88
CA ILE A 250 9.66 -18.02 -10.12
C ILE A 250 9.63 -16.65 -10.81
N GLY A 251 10.19 -16.57 -12.01
CA GLY A 251 10.11 -15.37 -12.83
C GLY A 251 8.76 -15.24 -13.51
N LEU A 252 8.13 -14.10 -13.34
CA LEU A 252 6.82 -13.74 -13.89
C LEU A 252 6.94 -12.57 -14.86
N ALA A 253 6.12 -12.58 -15.91
CA ALA A 253 5.79 -11.40 -16.68
C ALA A 253 4.48 -10.80 -16.14
N ALA A 254 4.46 -9.52 -15.79
CA ALA A 254 3.26 -8.80 -15.39
C ALA A 254 2.38 -8.48 -16.61
N SER A 255 1.97 -9.52 -17.32
CA SER A 255 1.14 -9.49 -18.53
C SER A 255 0.60 -10.90 -18.81
N ASN A 256 -0.30 -11.02 -19.80
CA ASN A 256 -0.89 -12.29 -20.24
C ASN A 256 -0.01 -13.07 -21.23
N LYS A 257 1.28 -12.71 -21.37
CA LYS A 257 2.23 -13.37 -22.27
C LYS A 257 3.57 -13.56 -21.58
N PRO A 258 4.17 -14.76 -21.67
CA PRO A 258 5.52 -14.98 -21.16
C PRO A 258 6.54 -14.15 -21.94
N PHE A 259 7.71 -13.95 -21.35
CA PHE A 259 8.86 -13.38 -22.07
C PHE A 259 9.39 -14.37 -23.09
N LEU A 260 9.88 -13.83 -24.20
CA LEU A 260 10.62 -14.62 -25.16
C LEU A 260 12.09 -14.73 -24.70
N ASN A 261 12.61 -15.95 -24.77
CA ASN A 261 14.04 -16.13 -24.50
C ASN A 261 14.85 -15.33 -25.55
N PRO A 262 15.77 -14.44 -25.12
CA PRO A 262 16.59 -13.64 -26.04
C PRO A 262 17.43 -14.45 -27.03
N THR A 263 17.56 -15.76 -26.83
CA THR A 263 18.24 -16.66 -27.75
C THR A 263 17.32 -17.24 -28.82
N VAL A 264 16.01 -16.99 -28.75
CA VAL A 264 15.06 -17.47 -29.77
C VAL A 264 15.45 -16.95 -31.14
N LYS A 265 15.47 -17.87 -32.10
CA LYS A 265 15.76 -17.56 -33.50
C LYS A 265 14.76 -16.52 -34.03
N GLY A 266 15.25 -15.40 -34.51
CA GLY A 266 14.45 -14.27 -34.96
C GLY A 266 14.54 -13.03 -34.07
N LEU A 267 15.07 -13.16 -32.83
CA LEU A 267 15.42 -12.01 -31.98
C LEU A 267 16.90 -11.64 -32.07
N LYS A 268 17.74 -12.54 -32.64
CA LYS A 268 19.19 -12.35 -32.77
C LYS A 268 19.59 -12.13 -34.24
N GLY A 269 20.26 -11.01 -34.54
CA GLY A 269 21.31 -11.06 -35.54
C GLY A 269 21.14 -10.25 -36.81
N ASP A 270 20.03 -9.61 -37.11
CA ASP A 270 19.92 -8.64 -38.19
C ASP A 270 19.20 -7.36 -37.77
N ALA A 271 19.22 -6.33 -38.59
CA ALA A 271 18.69 -5.00 -38.23
C ALA A 271 17.17 -5.01 -37.97
N GLU A 272 16.41 -5.94 -38.53
CA GLU A 272 14.98 -6.08 -38.24
C GLU A 272 14.71 -6.80 -36.94
N THR A 273 15.55 -7.78 -36.59
CA THR A 273 15.48 -8.50 -35.32
C THR A 273 16.12 -7.75 -34.18
N GLY A 274 17.05 -6.81 -34.45
CA GLY A 274 17.64 -5.95 -33.46
C GLY A 274 16.62 -5.10 -32.70
N ALA A 275 15.65 -4.51 -33.39
CA ALA A 275 14.57 -3.74 -32.79
C ALA A 275 13.60 -4.62 -31.96
N ALA A 276 13.25 -5.81 -32.48
CA ALA A 276 12.41 -6.76 -31.75
C ALA A 276 13.09 -7.32 -30.51
N TYR A 277 14.39 -7.59 -30.59
CA TYR A 277 15.19 -7.99 -29.45
C TYR A 277 15.26 -6.92 -28.36
N GLN A 278 15.51 -5.67 -28.75
CA GLN A 278 15.53 -4.56 -27.79
C GLN A 278 14.16 -4.34 -27.15
N ALA A 279 13.09 -4.37 -27.94
CA ALA A 279 11.71 -4.25 -27.42
C ALA A 279 11.37 -5.35 -26.40
N GLU A 280 11.90 -6.57 -26.57
CA GLU A 280 11.69 -7.64 -25.59
C GLU A 280 12.52 -7.43 -24.32
N LEU A 281 13.76 -6.91 -24.43
CA LEU A 281 14.56 -6.53 -23.26
C LEU A 281 13.87 -5.42 -22.48
N ASP A 282 13.39 -4.37 -23.14
CA ASP A 282 12.65 -3.27 -22.53
C ASP A 282 11.37 -3.79 -21.84
N ARG A 283 10.71 -4.79 -22.44
CA ARG A 283 9.55 -5.43 -21.85
C ARG A 283 9.90 -6.26 -20.62
N ILE A 284 11.01 -7.02 -20.65
CA ILE A 284 11.51 -7.79 -19.50
C ILE A 284 11.83 -6.83 -18.33
N GLU A 285 12.48 -5.72 -18.62
CA GLU A 285 12.80 -4.71 -17.62
C GLU A 285 11.53 -4.08 -17.02
N ALA A 286 10.54 -3.72 -17.85
CA ALA A 286 9.32 -3.06 -17.40
C ALA A 286 8.31 -4.00 -16.71
N GLU A 287 8.22 -5.28 -17.11
CA GLU A 287 7.17 -6.21 -16.70
C GLU A 287 7.70 -7.40 -15.89
N GLY A 288 9.02 -7.54 -15.76
CA GLY A 288 9.64 -8.65 -15.04
C GLY A 288 9.57 -8.51 -13.54
N VAL A 289 9.20 -9.61 -12.87
CA VAL A 289 9.22 -9.73 -11.41
C VAL A 289 9.51 -11.17 -11.00
N TYR A 290 10.20 -11.36 -9.89
CA TYR A 290 10.38 -12.66 -9.29
C TYR A 290 9.43 -12.83 -8.09
N LEU A 291 8.69 -13.93 -8.09
CA LEU A 291 8.04 -14.44 -6.90
C LEU A 291 9.05 -15.31 -6.18
N ASP A 292 9.45 -14.88 -4.99
CA ASP A 292 10.48 -15.48 -4.17
C ASP A 292 9.91 -16.00 -2.86
N ASP A 293 10.46 -17.08 -2.31
CA ASP A 293 10.00 -17.71 -1.07
C ASP A 293 10.52 -17.04 0.21
N GLY A 294 11.31 -15.99 0.09
CA GLY A 294 11.93 -15.30 1.22
C GLY A 294 13.15 -16.04 1.76
N SER A 295 13.81 -16.88 0.96
CA SER A 295 14.99 -17.62 1.35
C SER A 295 16.16 -17.46 0.37
N SER A 296 17.31 -17.08 0.87
CA SER A 296 18.56 -17.04 0.09
C SER A 296 19.30 -18.39 0.06
N ARG A 297 18.71 -19.45 0.63
CA ARG A 297 19.34 -20.78 0.67
C ARG A 297 19.38 -21.43 -0.71
N ASN A 298 20.51 -22.02 -1.04
CA ASN A 298 20.60 -22.92 -2.16
C ASN A 298 20.14 -24.33 -1.74
N PHE A 299 18.93 -24.72 -2.12
CA PHE A 299 18.35 -26.03 -1.77
C PHE A 299 19.09 -27.24 -2.40
N LEU A 300 19.92 -27.01 -3.41
CA LEU A 300 20.75 -28.03 -4.02
C LEU A 300 22.11 -28.17 -3.33
N ASP A 301 22.42 -27.33 -2.34
CA ASP A 301 23.69 -27.40 -1.63
C ASP A 301 23.64 -28.57 -0.60
N THR A 302 24.54 -29.54 -0.76
CA THR A 302 24.69 -30.65 0.16
C THR A 302 25.05 -30.27 1.59
N LYS A 303 25.41 -29.00 1.80
CA LYS A 303 25.66 -28.40 3.11
C LYS A 303 24.39 -28.30 3.99
N TYR A 304 23.23 -28.43 3.36
CA TYR A 304 21.92 -28.37 4.03
C TYR A 304 21.10 -29.63 3.71
N PRO A 305 21.52 -30.83 4.18
CA PRO A 305 20.87 -32.10 3.82
C PRO A 305 19.44 -32.23 4.33
N ASP A 306 19.03 -31.39 5.29
CA ASP A 306 17.69 -31.38 5.89
C ASP A 306 16.71 -30.40 5.22
N ASN A 307 17.01 -29.98 4.00
CA ASN A 307 16.11 -29.14 3.18
C ASN A 307 14.87 -29.92 2.72
N ALA A 308 14.20 -30.62 3.65
CA ALA A 308 12.91 -31.27 3.42
C ALA A 308 11.78 -30.25 3.20
N ASP A 309 11.99 -29.01 3.58
CA ASP A 309 11.05 -27.90 3.40
C ASP A 309 11.42 -27.12 2.13
N THR A 310 11.10 -27.68 0.97
CA THR A 310 11.01 -26.85 -0.23
C THR A 310 9.81 -25.91 -0.05
N PRO A 311 9.99 -24.61 -0.06
CA PRO A 311 8.92 -23.64 0.23
C PRO A 311 7.79 -23.63 -0.80
N LEU A 312 7.99 -24.25 -1.96
CA LEU A 312 6.98 -24.41 -2.99
C LEU A 312 6.67 -25.91 -3.25
N PRO A 313 6.08 -26.62 -2.28
CA PRO A 313 5.76 -28.05 -2.46
C PRO A 313 4.74 -28.32 -3.59
N SER A 314 4.05 -27.29 -4.07
CA SER A 314 3.04 -27.40 -5.11
C SER A 314 3.58 -27.44 -6.54
N LEU A 315 4.88 -27.29 -6.75
CA LEU A 315 5.52 -27.44 -8.07
C LEU A 315 6.05 -28.88 -8.32
N SER A 316 5.70 -29.83 -7.47
CA SER A 316 5.90 -31.25 -7.80
C SER A 316 5.08 -31.57 -9.05
N ASN A 317 5.63 -32.38 -9.94
CA ASN A 317 5.00 -32.83 -11.21
C ASN A 317 3.67 -33.62 -10.99
N ASP A 318 3.12 -33.66 -9.79
CA ASP A 318 1.95 -34.44 -9.40
C ASP A 318 0.66 -33.60 -9.29
N GLN A 319 0.68 -32.32 -9.71
CA GLN A 319 -0.54 -31.52 -9.81
C GLN A 319 -0.98 -31.45 -11.27
N PRO A 320 -2.27 -31.73 -11.54
CA PRO A 320 -2.82 -31.73 -12.92
C PRO A 320 -2.89 -30.33 -13.53
#